data_1c77dd8b141f8e67ffd95c9c7d4be502
#
_entry.id   1c77dd8b141f8e67ffd95c9c7d4be502
#
_cell.length_a   1.000
_cell.length_b   1.000
_cell.length_c   1.000
_cell.angle_alpha   90.00
_cell.angle_beta   90.00
_cell.angle_gamma   90.00
#
_symmetry.space_group_name_H-M   'P 1'
#
loop_
_entity.id
_entity.type
_entity.pdbx_description
1 polymer ?
#
loop_
_entity_poly.entity_id
_entity_poly.type
_entity_poly.pdbx_seq_one_letter_code
_entity_poly.pdbx_strand_id
1 'polypeptide(L)'
;MCVALSLAARQPPTFHADTRLVVLHVTVTNGHGERVTNLDRGSFVVFEDGRSQPITFFRNDDVPTSLGLVIDNSGSMRSVRPRVEAAALAFVRASNPLDEVFVLNFADTPRIDVPFTNDVRVLEAGVARVDAIGGTAMRDALLVAGRYLREHATHDRRALLVITDGNDNASTVSISECRRAVERSGAAIYAVRLVRDTSWADPRGNDDELDRLAELTGGIADRIAATSNIEHVAQEMAHRIRTEYTIAYHPANQELDGSYRAIRVKVTKPGGLTVRTRPGYWATAPPKVP
;
A
#
# COMPACT_ATOMS: atom_id res chain seq x y z
N MET A 1 -9.43 64.33 -36.84
CA MET A 1 -9.01 63.72 -35.55
C MET A 1 -9.88 62.54 -35.33
N CYS A 2 -9.41 61.33 -35.76
CA CYS A 2 -10.11 60.04 -35.56
C CYS A 2 -9.67 59.41 -34.27
N VAL A 3 -10.60 59.22 -33.33
CA VAL A 3 -10.36 58.50 -32.09
C VAL A 3 -10.65 56.99 -32.35
N ALA A 4 -9.62 56.16 -32.35
CA ALA A 4 -9.78 54.73 -32.42
C ALA A 4 -10.12 54.17 -31.02
N LEU A 5 -11.33 53.62 -30.83
CA LEU A 5 -11.69 52.83 -29.66
C LEU A 5 -11.10 51.43 -29.82
N SER A 6 -10.12 51.11 -28.97
CA SER A 6 -9.62 49.72 -28.83
C SER A 6 -10.59 48.89 -27.97
N LEU A 7 -11.29 47.94 -28.60
CA LEU A 7 -12.02 46.90 -27.87
C LEU A 7 -11.01 45.92 -27.25
N ALA A 8 -10.85 45.96 -25.93
CA ALA A 8 -10.14 44.91 -25.20
C ALA A 8 -11.01 43.65 -25.17
N ALA A 9 -10.61 42.63 -25.91
CA ALA A 9 -11.23 41.31 -25.85
C ALA A 9 -10.99 40.69 -24.45
N ARG A 10 -12.07 40.58 -23.66
CA ARG A 10 -12.06 39.79 -22.43
C ARG A 10 -11.91 38.32 -22.81
N GLN A 11 -10.79 37.71 -22.43
CA GLN A 11 -10.62 36.28 -22.52
C GLN A 11 -11.67 35.58 -21.61
N PRO A 12 -12.39 34.56 -22.11
CA PRO A 12 -13.31 33.80 -21.25
C PRO A 12 -12.52 33.11 -20.13
N PRO A 13 -13.07 33.01 -18.90
CA PRO A 13 -12.43 32.32 -17.82
C PRO A 13 -12.29 30.82 -18.19
N THR A 14 -11.07 30.35 -18.29
CA THR A 14 -10.77 28.93 -18.48
C THR A 14 -10.95 28.26 -17.12
N PHE A 15 -12.06 27.58 -16.91
CA PHE A 15 -12.26 26.73 -15.75
C PHE A 15 -11.49 25.43 -15.98
N HIS A 16 -10.32 25.28 -15.37
CA HIS A 16 -9.69 24.01 -15.17
C HIS A 16 -10.41 23.33 -13.99
N ALA A 17 -11.39 22.49 -14.30
CA ALA A 17 -11.95 21.58 -13.31
C ALA A 17 -10.97 20.40 -13.17
N ASP A 18 -9.95 20.56 -12.34
CA ASP A 18 -9.15 19.42 -11.84
C ASP A 18 -10.06 18.63 -10.89
N THR A 19 -10.81 17.71 -11.48
CA THR A 19 -11.76 16.89 -10.72
C THR A 19 -10.97 15.80 -10.01
N ARG A 20 -10.74 16.00 -8.73
CA ARG A 20 -10.03 15.03 -7.87
C ARG A 20 -10.76 13.70 -7.86
N LEU A 21 -10.03 12.61 -8.09
CA LEU A 21 -10.52 11.24 -7.98
C LEU A 21 -9.93 10.59 -6.73
N VAL A 22 -10.77 10.05 -5.86
CA VAL A 22 -10.36 9.25 -4.72
C VAL A 22 -10.51 7.78 -5.09
N VAL A 23 -9.38 7.06 -5.13
CA VAL A 23 -9.33 5.63 -5.43
C VAL A 23 -9.20 4.85 -4.13
N LEU A 24 -10.04 3.84 -3.96
CA LEU A 24 -10.06 2.92 -2.82
C LEU A 24 -9.80 1.51 -3.29
N HIS A 25 -8.89 0.82 -2.61
CA HIS A 25 -8.74 -0.62 -2.69
C HIS A 25 -9.55 -1.22 -1.54
N VAL A 26 -10.45 -2.13 -1.88
CA VAL A 26 -11.44 -2.65 -0.93
C VAL A 26 -11.38 -4.17 -0.92
N THR A 27 -11.11 -4.74 0.23
CA THR A 27 -11.25 -6.18 0.49
C THR A 27 -12.54 -6.45 1.21
N VAL A 28 -13.26 -7.50 0.81
CA VAL A 28 -14.46 -7.99 1.49
C VAL A 28 -14.26 -9.44 1.90
N THR A 29 -14.52 -9.76 3.16
CA THR A 29 -14.46 -11.13 3.69
C THR A 29 -15.79 -11.52 4.36
N ASN A 30 -16.09 -12.81 4.35
CA ASN A 30 -17.21 -13.37 5.09
C ASN A 30 -16.84 -13.64 6.56
N GLY A 31 -17.79 -14.14 7.36
CA GLY A 31 -17.58 -14.46 8.78
C GLY A 31 -16.53 -15.55 9.04
N HIS A 32 -16.09 -16.29 8.03
CA HIS A 32 -15.00 -17.28 8.10
C HIS A 32 -13.66 -16.73 7.65
N GLY A 33 -13.58 -15.42 7.32
CA GLY A 33 -12.37 -14.79 6.81
C GLY A 33 -12.10 -15.07 5.32
N GLU A 34 -13.00 -15.80 4.63
CA GLU A 34 -12.86 -16.08 3.21
C GLU A 34 -13.24 -14.85 2.38
N ARG A 35 -12.55 -14.65 1.28
CA ARG A 35 -12.77 -13.49 0.41
C ARG A 35 -14.05 -13.63 -0.41
N VAL A 36 -14.76 -12.52 -0.51
CA VAL A 36 -15.95 -12.38 -1.35
C VAL A 36 -15.58 -11.51 -2.55
N THR A 37 -15.43 -12.12 -3.73
CA THR A 37 -14.93 -11.48 -4.96
C THR A 37 -16.00 -11.30 -6.04
N ASN A 38 -17.25 -11.71 -5.78
CA ASN A 38 -18.35 -11.71 -6.74
C ASN A 38 -19.41 -10.62 -6.46
N LEU A 39 -19.01 -9.54 -5.79
CA LEU A 39 -19.90 -8.40 -5.56
C LEU A 39 -19.86 -7.44 -6.75
N ASP A 40 -21.02 -6.90 -7.10
CA ASP A 40 -21.18 -5.86 -8.10
C ASP A 40 -21.07 -4.45 -7.48
N ARG A 41 -20.99 -3.42 -8.34
CA ARG A 41 -20.94 -2.01 -7.91
C ARG A 41 -22.13 -1.64 -7.00
N GLY A 42 -23.32 -2.14 -7.27
CA GLY A 42 -24.54 -1.83 -6.51
C GLY A 42 -24.53 -2.38 -5.09
N SER A 43 -23.62 -3.32 -4.81
CA SER A 43 -23.44 -3.87 -3.47
C SER A 43 -22.68 -2.93 -2.53
N PHE A 44 -22.06 -1.86 -3.03
CA PHE A 44 -21.20 -0.97 -2.25
C PHE A 44 -21.81 0.42 -2.08
N VAL A 45 -21.63 0.99 -0.89
CA VAL A 45 -21.92 2.39 -0.58
C VAL A 45 -20.67 3.01 0.07
N VAL A 46 -20.19 4.11 -0.52
CA VAL A 46 -19.05 4.87 -0.02
C VAL A 46 -19.53 6.09 0.73
N PHE A 47 -18.93 6.37 1.87
CA PHE A 47 -19.16 7.58 2.65
C PHE A 47 -17.84 8.32 2.84
N GLU A 48 -17.87 9.65 2.68
CA GLU A 48 -16.81 10.57 3.09
C GLU A 48 -17.37 11.54 4.11
N ASP A 49 -16.76 11.65 5.27
CA ASP A 49 -17.22 12.47 6.40
C ASP A 49 -18.72 12.25 6.73
N GLY A 50 -19.16 11.00 6.62
CA GLY A 50 -20.55 10.59 6.86
C GLY A 50 -21.53 10.88 5.72
N ARG A 51 -21.10 11.54 4.64
CA ARG A 51 -21.93 11.81 3.45
C ARG A 51 -21.71 10.75 2.37
N SER A 52 -22.80 10.20 1.83
CA SER A 52 -22.70 9.23 0.73
C SER A 52 -22.09 9.87 -0.51
N GLN A 53 -21.18 9.14 -1.15
CA GLN A 53 -20.50 9.54 -2.39
C GLN A 53 -20.90 8.62 -3.53
N PRO A 54 -21.23 9.15 -4.71
CA PRO A 54 -21.53 8.33 -5.87
C PRO A 54 -20.26 7.64 -6.37
N ILE A 55 -20.30 6.31 -6.48
CA ILE A 55 -19.21 5.56 -7.08
C ILE A 55 -19.18 5.88 -8.58
N THR A 56 -18.06 6.40 -9.09
CA THR A 56 -17.89 6.74 -10.51
C THR A 56 -17.12 5.67 -11.28
N PHE A 57 -16.28 4.91 -10.58
CA PHE A 57 -15.52 3.82 -11.16
C PHE A 57 -15.57 2.59 -10.24
N PHE A 58 -15.67 1.41 -10.85
CA PHE A 58 -15.69 0.13 -10.14
C PHE A 58 -15.03 -0.95 -10.99
N ARG A 59 -14.10 -1.70 -10.40
CA ARG A 59 -13.46 -2.90 -10.97
C ARG A 59 -13.27 -3.96 -9.91
N ASN A 60 -13.34 -5.20 -10.32
CA ASN A 60 -13.07 -6.39 -9.50
C ASN A 60 -12.19 -7.42 -10.23
N ASP A 61 -11.55 -7.01 -11.30
CA ASP A 61 -10.64 -7.82 -12.09
C ASP A 61 -9.19 -7.70 -11.59
N ASP A 62 -8.40 -8.69 -11.97
CA ASP A 62 -6.95 -8.70 -11.73
C ASP A 62 -6.28 -7.67 -12.63
N VAL A 63 -5.80 -6.59 -12.04
CA VAL A 63 -5.11 -5.53 -12.76
C VAL A 63 -3.64 -5.50 -12.36
N PRO A 64 -2.74 -5.17 -13.30
CA PRO A 64 -1.32 -5.02 -13.02
C PRO A 64 -1.07 -4.02 -11.89
N THR A 65 -0.09 -4.35 -11.07
CA THR A 65 0.23 -3.62 -9.84
C THR A 65 1.72 -3.28 -9.80
N SER A 66 2.05 -2.08 -9.32
CA SER A 66 3.43 -1.72 -8.96
C SER A 66 3.69 -2.17 -7.53
N LEU A 67 4.53 -3.18 -7.36
CA LEU A 67 4.80 -3.88 -6.10
C LEU A 67 6.19 -3.57 -5.57
N GLY A 68 6.29 -3.28 -4.27
CA GLY A 68 7.57 -3.26 -3.56
C GLY A 68 7.70 -4.44 -2.62
N LEU A 69 8.74 -5.26 -2.81
CA LEU A 69 9.17 -6.22 -1.81
C LEU A 69 10.15 -5.53 -0.87
N VAL A 70 9.76 -5.36 0.40
CA VAL A 70 10.55 -4.70 1.44
C VAL A 70 10.96 -5.76 2.46
N ILE A 71 12.22 -6.18 2.39
CA ILE A 71 12.71 -7.37 3.09
C ILE A 71 13.69 -6.97 4.18
N ASP A 72 13.38 -7.38 5.39
CA ASP A 72 14.26 -7.24 6.56
C ASP A 72 15.45 -8.19 6.45
N ASN A 73 16.65 -7.62 6.53
CA ASN A 73 17.93 -8.31 6.57
C ASN A 73 18.71 -8.03 7.85
N SER A 74 18.02 -7.65 8.92
CA SER A 74 18.62 -7.50 10.24
C SER A 74 19.23 -8.80 10.76
N GLY A 75 20.07 -8.70 11.76
CA GLY A 75 20.77 -9.86 12.34
C GLY A 75 19.86 -10.95 12.88
N SER A 76 18.65 -10.60 13.34
CA SER A 76 17.62 -11.54 13.81
C SER A 76 17.06 -12.42 12.70
N MET A 77 17.01 -11.94 11.47
CA MET A 77 16.49 -12.66 10.30
C MET A 77 17.41 -13.80 9.82
N ARG A 78 18.66 -13.86 10.28
CA ARG A 78 19.67 -14.84 9.80
C ARG A 78 19.17 -16.28 9.79
N SER A 79 18.51 -16.73 10.84
CA SER A 79 18.04 -18.11 10.97
C SER A 79 16.87 -18.45 10.07
N VAL A 80 16.09 -17.47 9.66
CA VAL A 80 14.88 -17.64 8.83
C VAL A 80 15.07 -17.17 7.39
N ARG A 81 16.22 -16.59 7.07
CA ARG A 81 16.54 -15.99 5.78
C ARG A 81 16.25 -16.90 4.57
N PRO A 82 16.67 -18.17 4.51
CA PRO A 82 16.38 -19.03 3.35
C PRO A 82 14.88 -19.20 3.11
N ARG A 83 14.09 -19.21 4.17
CA ARG A 83 12.61 -19.33 4.08
C ARG A 83 11.98 -18.04 3.60
N VAL A 84 12.51 -16.89 4.03
CA VAL A 84 12.06 -15.57 3.55
C VAL A 84 12.35 -15.42 2.07
N GLU A 85 13.51 -15.86 1.60
CA GLU A 85 13.85 -15.90 0.18
C GLU A 85 12.86 -16.75 -0.61
N ALA A 86 12.60 -17.97 -0.15
CA ALA A 86 11.62 -18.86 -0.79
C ALA A 86 10.21 -18.24 -0.82
N ALA A 87 9.80 -17.56 0.25
CA ALA A 87 8.54 -16.87 0.32
C ALA A 87 8.45 -15.68 -0.65
N ALA A 88 9.50 -14.85 -0.73
CA ALA A 88 9.56 -13.73 -1.66
C ALA A 88 9.48 -14.22 -3.12
N LEU A 89 10.15 -15.32 -3.45
CA LEU A 89 10.09 -15.96 -4.76
C LEU A 89 8.71 -16.55 -5.04
N ALA A 90 8.09 -17.21 -4.06
CA ALA A 90 6.73 -17.74 -4.18
C ALA A 90 5.70 -16.63 -4.43
N PHE A 91 5.86 -15.49 -3.74
CA PHE A 91 5.06 -14.29 -3.97
C PHE A 91 5.19 -13.76 -5.40
N VAL A 92 6.44 -13.55 -5.88
CA VAL A 92 6.71 -13.05 -7.23
C VAL A 92 6.13 -13.97 -8.30
N ARG A 93 6.29 -15.30 -8.14
CA ARG A 93 5.74 -16.29 -9.09
C ARG A 93 4.22 -16.36 -9.08
N ALA A 94 3.58 -16.02 -7.95
CA ALA A 94 2.12 -15.98 -7.81
C ALA A 94 1.52 -14.63 -8.24
N SER A 95 2.34 -13.60 -8.46
CA SER A 95 1.93 -12.28 -8.90
C SER A 95 1.47 -12.29 -10.38
N ASN A 96 0.79 -11.23 -10.81
CA ASN A 96 0.39 -11.09 -12.21
C ASN A 96 1.65 -10.93 -13.08
N PRO A 97 1.77 -11.62 -14.23
CA PRO A 97 2.93 -11.48 -15.12
C PRO A 97 3.17 -10.05 -15.64
N LEU A 98 2.16 -9.19 -15.56
CA LEU A 98 2.25 -7.78 -15.95
C LEU A 98 2.57 -6.86 -14.75
N ASP A 99 2.67 -7.41 -13.55
CA ASP A 99 3.13 -6.63 -12.39
C ASP A 99 4.58 -6.19 -12.61
N GLU A 100 4.88 -4.98 -12.16
CA GLU A 100 6.26 -4.54 -11.98
C GLU A 100 6.64 -4.61 -10.50
N VAL A 101 7.78 -5.20 -10.22
CA VAL A 101 8.23 -5.44 -8.84
C VAL A 101 9.61 -4.83 -8.63
N PHE A 102 9.82 -4.10 -7.54
CA PHE A 102 11.15 -3.74 -7.07
C PHE A 102 11.46 -4.46 -5.77
N VAL A 103 12.76 -4.66 -5.49
CA VAL A 103 13.22 -5.25 -4.23
C VAL A 103 14.03 -4.22 -3.45
N LEU A 104 13.57 -3.95 -2.22
CA LEU A 104 14.27 -3.15 -1.24
C LEU A 104 14.63 -4.06 -0.06
N ASN A 105 15.93 -4.16 0.21
CA ASN A 105 16.43 -4.81 1.41
C ASN A 105 16.84 -3.75 2.44
N PHE A 106 16.61 -4.03 3.73
CA PHE A 106 17.00 -3.12 4.81
C PHE A 106 17.53 -3.86 6.03
N ALA A 107 18.46 -3.21 6.71
CA ALA A 107 18.98 -3.55 8.03
C ALA A 107 19.18 -2.23 8.80
N ASP A 108 20.41 -1.77 9.02
CA ASP A 108 20.68 -0.42 9.56
C ASP A 108 20.28 0.69 8.56
N THR A 109 20.32 0.40 7.27
CA THR A 109 19.92 1.32 6.19
C THR A 109 19.17 0.58 5.09
N PRO A 110 18.18 1.22 4.45
CA PRO A 110 17.48 0.66 3.30
C PRO A 110 18.25 0.84 1.99
N ARG A 111 18.15 -0.16 1.11
CA ARG A 111 18.73 -0.14 -0.23
C ARG A 111 17.79 -0.78 -1.25
N ILE A 112 17.58 -0.12 -2.39
CA ILE A 112 16.91 -0.74 -3.54
C ILE A 112 17.95 -1.58 -4.29
N ASP A 113 17.78 -2.89 -4.20
CA ASP A 113 18.68 -3.86 -4.86
C ASP A 113 18.25 -4.20 -6.27
N VAL A 114 16.94 -4.14 -6.53
CA VAL A 114 16.37 -4.35 -7.86
C VAL A 114 15.38 -3.22 -8.16
N PRO A 115 15.59 -2.42 -9.20
CA PRO A 115 14.60 -1.47 -9.67
C PRO A 115 13.38 -2.20 -10.25
N PHE A 116 12.29 -1.48 -10.55
CA PHE A 116 11.10 -2.07 -11.14
C PHE A 116 11.41 -2.94 -12.36
N THR A 117 10.96 -4.19 -12.29
CA THR A 117 11.06 -5.17 -13.38
C THR A 117 9.95 -6.21 -13.25
N ASN A 118 9.61 -6.89 -14.34
CA ASN A 118 8.80 -8.11 -14.34
C ASN A 118 9.63 -9.38 -14.65
N ASP A 119 10.97 -9.25 -14.79
CA ASP A 119 11.84 -10.41 -14.98
C ASP A 119 12.08 -11.12 -13.64
N VAL A 120 11.42 -12.26 -13.48
CA VAL A 120 11.48 -13.10 -12.26
C VAL A 120 12.92 -13.47 -11.92
N ARG A 121 13.79 -13.71 -12.90
CA ARG A 121 15.20 -14.09 -12.66
C ARG A 121 16.00 -12.95 -12.04
N VAL A 122 15.72 -11.71 -12.46
CA VAL A 122 16.35 -10.52 -11.89
C VAL A 122 15.89 -10.33 -10.45
N LEU A 123 14.59 -10.53 -10.18
CA LEU A 123 14.03 -10.47 -8.83
C LEU A 123 14.60 -11.56 -7.93
N GLU A 124 14.71 -12.80 -8.42
CA GLU A 124 15.34 -13.92 -7.70
C GLU A 124 16.78 -13.58 -7.28
N ALA A 125 17.57 -13.06 -8.20
CA ALA A 125 18.96 -12.66 -7.90
C ALA A 125 19.04 -11.53 -6.87
N GLY A 126 18.06 -10.60 -6.87
CA GLY A 126 18.00 -9.49 -5.93
C GLY A 126 17.59 -9.92 -4.52
N VAL A 127 16.65 -10.85 -4.42
CA VAL A 127 16.21 -11.40 -3.13
C VAL A 127 17.32 -12.20 -2.45
N ALA A 128 18.12 -12.96 -3.21
CA ALA A 128 19.18 -13.84 -2.69
C ALA A 128 20.44 -13.11 -2.18
N ARG A 129 20.54 -11.80 -2.38
CA ARG A 129 21.81 -11.04 -2.33
C ARG A 129 22.31 -10.64 -0.95
N VAL A 130 21.73 -10.97 0.19
CA VAL A 130 21.97 -10.18 1.40
C VAL A 130 22.44 -10.97 2.61
N ASP A 131 23.49 -10.42 3.24
CA ASP A 131 23.97 -10.82 4.57
C ASP A 131 23.03 -10.27 5.65
N ALA A 132 22.48 -11.12 6.51
CA ALA A 132 21.64 -10.72 7.63
C ALA A 132 22.52 -10.20 8.78
N ILE A 133 22.70 -8.86 8.83
CA ILE A 133 23.56 -8.15 9.80
C ILE A 133 22.94 -6.79 10.13
N GLY A 134 23.13 -6.33 11.37
CA GLY A 134 22.70 -5.00 11.81
C GLY A 134 21.34 -4.95 12.47
N GLY A 135 20.82 -3.73 12.63
CA GLY A 135 19.53 -3.42 13.21
C GLY A 135 18.38 -3.48 12.21
N THR A 136 17.25 -2.89 12.57
CA THR A 136 15.99 -2.93 11.79
C THR A 136 15.51 -1.49 11.56
N ALA A 137 15.90 -0.86 10.44
CA ALA A 137 15.48 0.49 10.06
C ALA A 137 14.21 0.46 9.19
N MET A 138 13.11 -0.06 9.73
CA MET A 138 11.87 -0.30 9.01
C MET A 138 11.19 1.00 8.54
N ARG A 139 11.17 2.05 9.37
CA ARG A 139 10.55 3.34 8.99
C ARG A 139 11.32 3.99 7.85
N ASP A 140 12.65 3.96 7.89
CA ASP A 140 13.51 4.46 6.83
C ASP A 140 13.26 3.67 5.53
N ALA A 141 13.09 2.35 5.62
CA ALA A 141 12.77 1.47 4.49
C ALA A 141 11.42 1.80 3.86
N LEU A 142 10.39 1.98 4.67
CA LEU A 142 9.05 2.35 4.19
C LEU A 142 9.02 3.76 3.58
N LEU A 143 9.79 4.70 4.13
CA LEU A 143 9.93 6.04 3.55
C LEU A 143 10.58 5.97 2.16
N VAL A 144 11.69 5.23 2.03
CA VAL A 144 12.39 5.05 0.74
C VAL A 144 11.50 4.32 -0.26
N ALA A 145 10.85 3.21 0.15
CA ALA A 145 9.95 2.45 -0.71
C ALA A 145 8.75 3.28 -1.18
N GLY A 146 8.13 4.04 -0.28
CA GLY A 146 6.99 4.92 -0.62
C GLY A 146 7.39 6.05 -1.58
N ARG A 147 8.59 6.61 -1.42
CA ARG A 147 9.15 7.60 -2.35
C ARG A 147 9.39 6.97 -3.72
N TYR A 148 10.04 5.82 -3.75
CA TYR A 148 10.36 5.11 -4.97
C TYR A 148 9.10 4.75 -5.78
N LEU A 149 8.06 4.22 -5.11
CA LEU A 149 6.75 3.98 -5.72
C LEU A 149 6.17 5.23 -6.35
N ARG A 150 6.17 6.34 -5.61
CA ARG A 150 5.60 7.59 -6.11
C ARG A 150 6.31 8.11 -7.36
N GLU A 151 7.62 7.94 -7.44
CA GLU A 151 8.47 8.50 -8.50
C GLU A 151 8.58 7.59 -9.72
N HIS A 152 8.43 6.27 -9.56
CA HIS A 152 8.75 5.30 -10.62
C HIS A 152 7.63 4.33 -10.97
N ALA A 153 6.55 4.25 -10.16
CA ALA A 153 5.45 3.32 -10.43
C ALA A 153 4.68 3.72 -11.69
N THR A 154 4.46 2.73 -12.59
CA THR A 154 3.72 2.92 -13.84
C THR A 154 2.26 2.49 -13.73
N HIS A 155 1.91 1.68 -12.73
CA HIS A 155 0.53 1.25 -12.50
C HIS A 155 -0.13 2.08 -11.39
N ASP A 156 -1.45 2.29 -11.54
CA ASP A 156 -2.26 3.00 -10.55
C ASP A 156 -2.39 2.23 -9.24
N ARG A 157 -2.48 0.89 -9.32
CA ARG A 157 -2.47 0.04 -8.14
C ARG A 157 -1.05 -0.10 -7.61
N ARG A 158 -0.87 0.20 -6.33
CA ARG A 158 0.44 0.19 -5.66
C ARG A 158 0.34 -0.58 -4.36
N ALA A 159 1.33 -1.43 -4.10
CA ALA A 159 1.41 -2.18 -2.85
C ALA A 159 2.86 -2.34 -2.38
N LEU A 160 3.03 -2.46 -1.07
CA LEU A 160 4.28 -2.85 -0.43
C LEU A 160 4.03 -4.14 0.35
N LEU A 161 4.83 -5.17 0.10
CA LEU A 161 4.90 -6.35 0.94
C LEU A 161 6.13 -6.26 1.82
N VAL A 162 5.92 -6.12 3.13
CA VAL A 162 6.97 -6.06 4.15
C VAL A 162 7.12 -7.41 4.79
N ILE A 163 8.34 -7.94 4.84
CA ILE A 163 8.66 -9.20 5.53
C ILE A 163 9.71 -8.90 6.60
N THR A 164 9.36 -9.08 7.88
CA THR A 164 10.22 -8.78 9.03
C THR A 164 9.93 -9.70 10.21
N ASP A 165 10.90 -9.88 11.11
CA ASP A 165 10.69 -10.56 12.40
C ASP A 165 10.79 -9.62 13.60
N GLY A 166 11.04 -8.33 13.36
CA GLY A 166 11.35 -7.37 14.40
C GLY A 166 10.61 -6.06 14.32
N ASN A 167 10.84 -5.28 15.38
CA ASN A 167 10.39 -3.92 15.52
C ASN A 167 11.50 -2.96 15.11
N ASP A 168 11.11 -1.77 14.68
CA ASP A 168 12.04 -0.70 14.35
C ASP A 168 12.95 -0.36 15.54
N ASN A 169 14.26 -0.42 15.34
CA ASN A 169 15.26 -0.09 16.35
C ASN A 169 16.45 0.72 15.82
N ALA A 170 16.49 0.99 14.51
CA ALA A 170 17.62 1.64 13.85
C ALA A 170 17.21 2.81 12.94
N SER A 171 15.94 3.07 12.74
CA SER A 171 15.49 4.17 11.88
C SER A 171 15.83 5.53 12.44
N THR A 172 16.16 6.44 11.54
CA THR A 172 16.42 7.85 11.82
C THR A 172 15.17 8.71 11.68
N VAL A 173 14.22 8.29 10.83
CA VAL A 173 12.95 9.03 10.62
C VAL A 173 11.94 8.74 11.73
N SER A 174 11.15 9.76 12.05
CA SER A 174 10.04 9.62 12.99
C SER A 174 8.89 8.81 12.38
N ILE A 175 8.06 8.19 13.24
CA ILE A 175 6.85 7.51 12.80
C ILE A 175 5.90 8.42 12.01
N SER A 176 5.85 9.71 12.36
CA SER A 176 5.00 10.68 11.67
C SER A 176 5.49 10.99 10.25
N GLU A 177 6.80 10.98 10.01
CA GLU A 177 7.38 11.13 8.67
C GLU A 177 7.18 9.89 7.82
N CYS A 178 7.43 8.71 8.39
CA CYS A 178 7.15 7.43 7.75
C CYS A 178 5.68 7.35 7.32
N ARG A 179 4.75 7.61 8.24
CA ARG A 179 3.32 7.62 7.98
C ARG A 179 2.94 8.54 6.82
N ARG A 180 3.42 9.80 6.83
CA ARG A 180 3.16 10.76 5.74
C ARG A 180 3.71 10.28 4.39
N ALA A 181 4.89 9.65 4.38
CA ALA A 181 5.49 9.12 3.17
C ALA A 181 4.67 7.97 2.58
N VAL A 182 4.22 7.05 3.43
CA VAL A 182 3.37 5.92 3.07
C VAL A 182 2.01 6.39 2.55
N GLU A 183 1.33 7.27 3.26
CA GLU A 183 0.04 7.84 2.80
C GLU A 183 0.15 8.53 1.44
N ARG A 184 1.25 9.27 1.20
CA ARG A 184 1.52 9.95 -0.08
C ARG A 184 1.87 9.00 -1.23
N SER A 185 2.37 7.81 -0.94
CA SER A 185 2.70 6.81 -1.97
C SER A 185 1.45 6.25 -2.65
N GLY A 186 0.32 6.27 -1.95
CA GLY A 186 -0.93 5.65 -2.37
C GLY A 186 -0.89 4.12 -2.33
N ALA A 187 0.18 3.53 -1.76
CA ALA A 187 0.33 2.09 -1.67
C ALA A 187 -0.41 1.51 -0.46
N ALA A 188 -1.03 0.35 -0.64
CA ALA A 188 -1.46 -0.48 0.47
C ALA A 188 -0.27 -1.25 1.04
N ILE A 189 -0.10 -1.27 2.37
CA ILE A 189 0.94 -2.04 3.05
C ILE A 189 0.38 -3.40 3.45
N TYR A 190 1.03 -4.44 2.95
CA TYR A 190 0.87 -5.82 3.40
C TYR A 190 2.11 -6.22 4.17
N ALA A 191 1.94 -6.91 5.28
CA ALA A 191 3.06 -7.32 6.09
C ALA A 191 2.96 -8.79 6.49
N VAL A 192 4.09 -9.49 6.45
CA VAL A 192 4.27 -10.82 7.03
C VAL A 192 5.26 -10.66 8.17
N ARG A 193 4.76 -10.77 9.40
CA ARG A 193 5.56 -10.69 10.62
C ARG A 193 5.87 -12.08 11.13
N LEU A 194 7.16 -12.42 11.16
CA LEU A 194 7.65 -13.69 11.67
C LEU A 194 7.80 -13.61 13.19
N VAL A 195 6.91 -14.27 13.92
CA VAL A 195 7.00 -14.31 15.39
C VAL A 195 7.67 -15.61 15.86
N ARG A 196 8.55 -15.50 16.84
CA ARG A 196 9.13 -16.66 17.51
C ARG A 196 8.12 -17.22 18.51
N ASP A 197 8.01 -18.53 18.60
CA ASP A 197 7.01 -19.25 19.42
C ASP A 197 6.95 -18.87 20.91
N THR A 198 7.89 -18.07 21.41
CA THR A 198 8.04 -17.78 22.85
C THR A 198 7.65 -16.37 23.29
N SER A 199 7.26 -15.47 22.37
CA SER A 199 6.92 -14.10 22.74
C SER A 199 5.49 -13.72 22.36
N TRP A 200 4.54 -14.05 23.23
CA TRP A 200 3.13 -13.70 23.09
C TRP A 200 2.82 -12.21 23.27
N ALA A 201 3.74 -11.46 23.82
CA ALA A 201 3.61 -10.01 23.92
C ALA A 201 4.97 -9.38 24.15
N ASP A 202 5.41 -8.43 23.33
CA ASP A 202 6.27 -7.37 23.84
C ASP A 202 5.40 -6.45 24.70
N PRO A 203 5.57 -6.42 26.03
CA PRO A 203 4.79 -5.53 26.90
C PRO A 203 5.02 -4.03 26.60
N ARG A 204 5.95 -3.70 25.71
CA ARG A 204 6.37 -2.34 25.38
C ARG A 204 5.62 -1.71 24.20
N GLY A 205 4.65 -2.41 23.61
CA GLY A 205 3.68 -1.80 22.68
C GLY A 205 4.22 -1.37 21.32
N ASN A 206 5.46 -1.71 20.97
CA ASN A 206 6.02 -1.43 19.64
C ASN A 206 5.48 -2.36 18.55
N ASP A 207 4.78 -3.41 18.94
CA ASP A 207 4.23 -4.43 18.04
C ASP A 207 3.14 -3.92 17.10
N ASP A 208 2.59 -2.74 17.40
CA ASP A 208 1.42 -2.21 16.69
C ASP A 208 1.76 -1.25 15.55
N GLU A 209 3.03 -0.86 15.36
CA GLU A 209 3.35 0.19 14.39
C GLU A 209 3.11 -0.25 12.94
N LEU A 210 3.63 -1.41 12.56
CA LEU A 210 3.45 -1.95 11.21
C LEU A 210 1.98 -2.34 10.98
N ASP A 211 1.30 -2.88 11.99
CA ASP A 211 -0.12 -3.19 11.95
C ASP A 211 -0.95 -1.92 11.70
N ARG A 212 -0.63 -0.83 12.41
CA ARG A 212 -1.29 0.48 12.21
C ARG A 212 -1.02 1.07 10.85
N LEU A 213 0.21 0.96 10.32
CA LEU A 213 0.55 1.43 8.97
C LEU A 213 -0.19 0.63 7.90
N ALA A 214 -0.29 -0.70 8.06
CA ALA A 214 -1.09 -1.54 7.19
C ALA A 214 -2.58 -1.12 7.22
N GLU A 215 -3.15 -0.94 8.40
CA GLU A 215 -4.54 -0.50 8.58
C GLU A 215 -4.82 0.88 7.94
N LEU A 216 -3.93 1.85 8.14
CA LEU A 216 -4.03 3.19 7.58
C LEU A 216 -4.02 3.22 6.05
N THR A 217 -3.42 2.22 5.43
CA THR A 217 -3.33 2.11 3.97
C THR A 217 -4.37 1.17 3.37
N GLY A 218 -5.17 0.50 4.22
CA GLY A 218 -6.18 -0.47 3.78
C GLY A 218 -5.63 -1.88 3.55
N GLY A 219 -4.35 -2.11 3.84
CA GLY A 219 -3.72 -3.42 3.77
C GLY A 219 -3.87 -4.27 5.03
N ILE A 220 -3.02 -5.28 5.19
CA ILE A 220 -3.10 -6.29 6.26
C ILE A 220 -1.70 -6.62 6.75
N ALA A 221 -1.55 -6.79 8.06
CA ALA A 221 -0.37 -7.38 8.67
C ALA A 221 -0.74 -8.73 9.28
N ASP A 222 -0.18 -9.81 8.73
CA ASP A 222 -0.35 -11.17 9.25
C ASP A 222 0.85 -11.52 10.14
N ARG A 223 0.56 -12.06 11.33
CA ARG A 223 1.57 -12.59 12.25
C ARG A 223 1.60 -14.11 12.10
N ILE A 224 2.74 -14.64 11.75
CA ILE A 224 2.90 -16.08 11.54
C ILE A 224 4.08 -16.62 12.36
N ALA A 225 3.92 -17.83 12.85
CA ALA A 225 5.06 -18.50 13.50
C ALA A 225 6.20 -18.69 12.49
N ALA A 226 7.44 -18.47 12.93
CA ALA A 226 8.61 -18.69 12.08
C ALA A 226 8.72 -20.13 11.55
N THR A 227 8.01 -21.08 12.15
CA THR A 227 7.89 -22.48 11.73
C THR A 227 6.78 -22.71 10.68
N SER A 228 5.90 -21.75 10.45
CA SER A 228 4.78 -21.85 9.48
C SER A 228 5.27 -21.96 8.04
N ASN A 229 4.41 -22.39 7.13
CA ASN A 229 4.69 -22.39 5.71
C ASN A 229 4.61 -20.96 5.16
N ILE A 230 5.74 -20.22 5.20
CA ILE A 230 5.85 -18.83 4.79
C ILE A 230 5.57 -18.68 3.29
N GLU A 231 5.95 -19.65 2.48
CA GLU A 231 5.71 -19.64 1.03
C GLU A 231 4.21 -19.62 0.72
N HIS A 232 3.43 -20.45 1.42
CA HIS A 232 1.97 -20.46 1.26
C HIS A 232 1.36 -19.10 1.66
N VAL A 233 1.82 -18.52 2.77
CA VAL A 233 1.35 -17.19 3.21
C VAL A 233 1.69 -16.12 2.18
N ALA A 234 2.88 -16.18 1.58
CA ALA A 234 3.28 -15.24 0.54
C ALA A 234 2.43 -15.37 -0.74
N GLN A 235 2.11 -16.60 -1.15
CA GLN A 235 1.19 -16.87 -2.27
C GLN A 235 -0.22 -16.32 -1.99
N GLU A 236 -0.73 -16.54 -0.78
CA GLU A 236 -2.01 -15.98 -0.35
C GLU A 236 -2.00 -14.45 -0.35
N MET A 237 -0.88 -13.82 0.06
CA MET A 237 -0.73 -12.37 -0.02
C MET A 237 -0.77 -11.87 -1.47
N ALA A 238 -0.05 -12.52 -2.40
CA ALA A 238 -0.11 -12.19 -3.82
C ALA A 238 -1.55 -12.29 -4.34
N HIS A 239 -2.25 -13.36 -4.00
CA HIS A 239 -3.65 -13.54 -4.38
C HIS A 239 -4.56 -12.47 -3.77
N ARG A 240 -4.34 -12.08 -2.52
CA ARG A 240 -5.08 -11.00 -1.85
C ARG A 240 -4.91 -9.66 -2.58
N ILE A 241 -3.70 -9.28 -2.90
CA ILE A 241 -3.41 -8.03 -3.61
C ILE A 241 -4.11 -7.99 -4.98
N ARG A 242 -4.13 -9.11 -5.71
CA ARG A 242 -4.74 -9.21 -7.04
C ARG A 242 -6.26 -9.14 -7.06
N THR A 243 -6.93 -9.58 -5.99
CA THR A 243 -8.40 -9.77 -5.96
C THR A 243 -9.14 -8.71 -5.16
N GLU A 244 -8.60 -7.52 -5.00
CA GLU A 244 -9.26 -6.39 -4.38
C GLU A 244 -10.21 -5.67 -5.36
N TYR A 245 -11.32 -5.17 -4.83
CA TYR A 245 -12.15 -4.24 -5.57
C TYR A 245 -11.44 -2.89 -5.65
N THR A 246 -11.43 -2.30 -6.84
CA THR A 246 -11.04 -0.89 -7.03
C THR A 246 -12.31 -0.06 -7.17
N ILE A 247 -12.54 0.85 -6.24
CA ILE A 247 -13.69 1.75 -6.22
C ILE A 247 -13.17 3.17 -6.27
N ALA A 248 -13.72 4.01 -7.15
CA ALA A 248 -13.37 5.42 -7.13
C ALA A 248 -14.60 6.32 -7.16
N TYR A 249 -14.43 7.52 -6.59
CA TYR A 249 -15.45 8.55 -6.55
C TYR A 249 -14.82 9.94 -6.62
N HIS A 250 -15.61 10.92 -7.06
CA HIS A 250 -15.23 12.32 -6.96
C HIS A 250 -15.80 12.88 -5.65
N PRO A 251 -14.95 13.35 -4.72
CA PRO A 251 -15.41 13.92 -3.45
C PRO A 251 -16.37 15.07 -3.67
N ALA A 252 -17.48 15.10 -2.94
CA ALA A 252 -18.39 16.24 -2.94
C ALA A 252 -17.70 17.51 -2.40
N ASN A 253 -16.77 17.35 -1.47
CA ASN A 253 -15.90 18.43 -1.01
C ASN A 253 -14.55 18.38 -1.74
N GLN A 254 -14.34 19.33 -2.67
CA GLN A 254 -13.13 19.43 -3.48
C GLN A 254 -12.03 20.30 -2.83
N GLU A 255 -12.28 20.90 -1.67
CA GLU A 255 -11.32 21.78 -1.00
C GLU A 255 -10.05 21.02 -0.57
N LEU A 256 -8.90 21.62 -0.84
CA LEU A 256 -7.57 21.12 -0.44
C LEU A 256 -7.08 21.90 0.79
N ASP A 257 -7.87 21.84 1.85
CA ASP A 257 -7.69 22.59 3.10
C ASP A 257 -6.74 21.92 4.10
N GLY A 258 -6.16 20.77 3.72
CA GLY A 258 -5.28 20.00 4.60
C GLY A 258 -6.01 19.23 5.69
N SER A 259 -7.35 19.21 5.72
CA SER A 259 -8.11 18.45 6.70
C SER A 259 -8.11 16.96 6.36
N TYR A 260 -8.33 16.14 7.38
CA TYR A 260 -8.51 14.69 7.21
C TYR A 260 -9.95 14.39 6.78
N ARG A 261 -10.11 13.62 5.71
CA ARG A 261 -11.38 13.13 5.18
C ARG A 261 -11.57 11.68 5.58
N ALA A 262 -12.52 11.40 6.47
CA ALA A 262 -12.81 10.05 6.92
C ALA A 262 -13.60 9.28 5.87
N ILE A 263 -13.16 8.05 5.54
CA ILE A 263 -13.82 7.18 4.56
C ILE A 263 -14.45 5.99 5.28
N ARG A 264 -15.64 5.61 4.84
CA ARG A 264 -16.27 4.35 5.19
C ARG A 264 -16.89 3.72 3.96
N VAL A 265 -16.58 2.45 3.73
CA VAL A 265 -17.25 1.63 2.70
C VAL A 265 -18.15 0.62 3.41
N LYS A 266 -19.38 0.49 2.94
CA LYS A 266 -20.33 -0.53 3.41
C LYS A 266 -20.73 -1.42 2.27
N VAL A 267 -20.98 -2.70 2.55
CA VAL A 267 -21.64 -3.65 1.67
C VAL A 267 -23.08 -3.80 2.12
N THR A 268 -24.02 -3.69 1.17
CA THR A 268 -25.46 -3.74 1.42
C THR A 268 -26.01 -5.17 1.46
N LYS A 269 -25.26 -6.15 0.94
CA LYS A 269 -25.67 -7.57 0.96
C LYS A 269 -25.62 -8.13 2.39
N PRO A 270 -26.63 -8.93 2.79
CA PRO A 270 -26.62 -9.63 4.07
C PRO A 270 -25.51 -10.70 4.10
N GLY A 271 -25.06 -11.11 5.30
CA GLY A 271 -24.10 -12.21 5.44
C GLY A 271 -22.92 -11.95 6.36
N GLY A 272 -22.99 -10.90 7.22
CA GLY A 272 -21.91 -10.64 8.18
C GLY A 272 -20.56 -10.31 7.50
N LEU A 273 -20.63 -9.57 6.38
CA LEU A 273 -19.44 -9.23 5.59
C LEU A 273 -18.60 -8.16 6.28
N THR A 274 -17.30 -8.38 6.33
CA THR A 274 -16.32 -7.41 6.82
C THR A 274 -15.68 -6.72 5.61
N VAL A 275 -15.67 -5.38 5.66
CA VAL A 275 -15.08 -4.54 4.62
C VAL A 275 -13.82 -3.89 5.15
N ARG A 276 -12.73 -3.97 4.39
CA ARG A 276 -11.47 -3.31 4.70
C ARG A 276 -11.05 -2.41 3.56
N THR A 277 -10.66 -1.19 3.90
CA THR A 277 -10.08 -0.18 3.01
C THR A 277 -9.38 0.88 3.88
N ARG A 278 -8.65 1.79 3.29
CA ARG A 278 -8.08 2.92 4.05
C ARG A 278 -9.18 3.73 4.75
N PRO A 279 -8.95 4.13 6.01
CA PRO A 279 -9.97 4.86 6.80
C PRO A 279 -10.16 6.31 6.39
N GLY A 280 -9.30 6.84 5.52
CA GLY A 280 -9.39 8.22 5.06
C GLY A 280 -8.14 8.70 4.33
N TYR A 281 -8.06 10.01 4.11
CA TYR A 281 -6.92 10.69 3.49
C TYR A 281 -6.87 12.16 3.91
N TRP A 282 -5.69 12.78 3.72
CA TRP A 282 -5.51 14.22 3.93
C TRP A 282 -5.81 14.98 2.64
N ALA A 283 -6.70 15.98 2.70
CA ALA A 283 -7.08 16.82 1.57
C ALA A 283 -5.97 17.84 1.26
N THR A 284 -4.81 17.36 0.80
CA THR A 284 -3.65 18.18 0.44
C THR A 284 -3.47 18.25 -1.06
N ALA A 285 -2.97 19.38 -1.56
CA ALA A 285 -2.57 19.49 -2.96
C ALA A 285 -1.46 18.46 -3.28
N PRO A 286 -1.46 17.85 -4.48
CA PRO A 286 -0.33 17.05 -4.91
C PRO A 286 0.93 17.93 -4.88
N PRO A 287 2.11 17.36 -4.52
CA PRO A 287 3.35 18.10 -4.58
C PRO A 287 3.53 18.61 -6.02
N LYS A 288 3.87 19.89 -6.16
CA LYS A 288 4.25 20.43 -7.48
C LYS A 288 5.44 19.60 -7.95
N VAL A 289 5.28 18.92 -9.07
CA VAL A 289 6.40 18.28 -9.77
C VAL A 289 7.30 19.43 -10.24
N PRO A 290 8.60 19.43 -9.89
CA PRO A 290 9.53 20.47 -10.30
C PRO A 290 9.74 20.49 -11.81
#